data_1fa82b7a7fb380b1aa6065f9f78c1a69
#
_entry.id   1fa82b7a7fb380b1aa6065f9f78c1a69
#
_cell.length_a   1.000
_cell.length_b   1.000
_cell.length_c   1.000
_cell.angle_alpha   90.00
_cell.angle_beta   90.00
_cell.angle_gamma   90.00
#
_symmetry.space_group_name_H-M   'P 1'
#
loop_
_entity.id
_entity.type
_entity.pdbx_description
1 polymer ?
#
loop_
_entity_poly.entity_id
_entity_poly.type
_entity_poly.pdbx_seq_one_letter_code
_entity_poly.pdbx_strand_id
1 'polypeptide(L)'
;MYEAASQLADMRGDLIGCMCAVTGKTVIEGDVEVSEAVDYARFYTTAMKKFAALDDIEIKPKGTILVISPWNFPCAIPVGGIVAGLAGGNTVILKPATVAAPVAWMFAKAFWDAGVPKEALQVIITNREALKVLTTAPAIKHIILTGGTDTAQNIARANPVTPLSAETGGKNVIILTA
;
A
#
# COMPACT_ATOMS: atom_id res chain seq x y z
N MET A 1 11.81 1.19 -9.29
CA MET A 1 10.38 0.84 -9.42
C MET A 1 10.09 -0.10 -10.60
N TYR A 2 10.59 0.13 -11.83
CA TYR A 2 10.37 -0.84 -12.93
C TYR A 2 10.97 -2.21 -12.62
N GLU A 3 12.16 -2.25 -12.03
CA GLU A 3 12.78 -3.50 -11.58
C GLU A 3 11.92 -4.21 -10.51
N ALA A 4 11.38 -3.47 -9.55
CA ALA A 4 10.45 -4.01 -8.57
C ALA A 4 9.17 -4.59 -9.23
N ALA A 5 8.65 -3.92 -10.27
CA ALA A 5 7.54 -4.46 -11.05
C ALA A 5 7.87 -5.79 -11.74
N SER A 6 9.10 -5.94 -12.26
CA SER A 6 9.57 -7.20 -12.85
C SER A 6 9.67 -8.29 -11.81
N GLN A 7 10.27 -8.01 -10.65
CA GLN A 7 10.36 -8.97 -9.56
C GLN A 7 9.00 -9.42 -9.02
N LEU A 8 8.03 -8.49 -8.90
CA LEU A 8 6.66 -8.85 -8.55
C LEU A 8 6.03 -9.81 -9.57
N ALA A 9 6.27 -9.58 -10.86
CA ALA A 9 5.78 -10.47 -11.92
C ALA A 9 6.44 -11.86 -11.85
N ASP A 10 7.74 -11.92 -11.58
CA ASP A 10 8.50 -13.18 -11.45
C ASP A 10 8.05 -13.99 -10.21
N MET A 11 7.67 -13.31 -9.12
CA MET A 11 7.17 -13.93 -7.89
C MET A 11 5.67 -14.26 -7.94
N ARG A 12 5.00 -14.14 -9.09
CA ARG A 12 3.55 -14.31 -9.25
C ARG A 12 3.00 -15.55 -8.55
N GLY A 13 3.56 -16.70 -8.82
CA GLY A 13 3.10 -17.99 -8.25
C GLY A 13 3.20 -18.01 -6.73
N ASP A 14 4.29 -17.52 -6.17
CA ASP A 14 4.54 -17.49 -4.73
C ASP A 14 3.60 -16.49 -4.02
N LEU A 15 3.39 -15.33 -4.62
CA LEU A 15 2.44 -14.33 -4.10
C LEU A 15 1.01 -14.87 -4.10
N ILE A 16 0.56 -15.50 -5.19
CA ILE A 16 -0.76 -16.13 -5.28
C ILE A 16 -0.90 -17.22 -4.22
N GLY A 17 0.07 -18.14 -4.13
CA GLY A 17 0.08 -19.21 -3.13
C GLY A 17 -0.01 -18.67 -1.70
N CYS A 18 0.76 -17.63 -1.38
CA CYS A 18 0.71 -16.99 -0.08
C CYS A 18 -0.66 -16.34 0.18
N MET A 19 -1.24 -15.60 -0.77
CA MET A 19 -2.57 -15.00 -0.65
C MET A 19 -3.67 -16.05 -0.43
N CYS A 20 -3.62 -17.16 -1.17
CA CYS A 20 -4.53 -18.28 -0.95
C CYS A 20 -4.42 -18.82 0.48
N ALA A 21 -3.20 -19.02 0.96
CA ALA A 21 -2.95 -19.62 2.28
C ALA A 21 -3.36 -18.71 3.45
N VAL A 22 -3.11 -17.40 3.38
CA VAL A 22 -3.28 -16.51 4.54
C VAL A 22 -4.58 -15.69 4.52
N THR A 23 -5.15 -15.43 3.33
CA THR A 23 -6.38 -14.64 3.21
C THR A 23 -7.56 -15.39 2.61
N GLY A 24 -7.35 -16.63 2.17
CA GLY A 24 -8.40 -17.44 1.53
C GLY A 24 -8.77 -16.99 0.11
N LYS A 25 -7.94 -16.18 -0.52
CA LYS A 25 -8.18 -15.70 -1.88
C LYS A 25 -8.09 -16.85 -2.88
N THR A 26 -8.91 -16.83 -3.94
CA THR A 26 -8.82 -17.84 -5.00
C THR A 26 -7.61 -17.57 -5.90
N VAL A 27 -7.12 -18.61 -6.59
CA VAL A 27 -6.00 -18.48 -7.53
C VAL A 27 -6.31 -17.45 -8.62
N ILE A 28 -7.53 -17.47 -9.16
CA ILE A 28 -7.96 -16.56 -10.24
C ILE A 28 -7.93 -15.10 -9.76
N GLU A 29 -8.46 -14.83 -8.58
CA GLU A 29 -8.44 -13.48 -8.00
C GLU A 29 -7.03 -13.03 -7.63
N GLY A 30 -6.19 -13.96 -7.13
CA GLY A 30 -4.79 -13.70 -6.83
C GLY A 30 -3.98 -13.34 -8.08
N ASP A 31 -4.23 -14.02 -9.19
CA ASP A 31 -3.55 -13.75 -10.47
C ASP A 31 -3.84 -12.35 -11.01
N VAL A 32 -5.12 -11.94 -10.98
CA VAL A 32 -5.54 -10.58 -11.35
C VAL A 32 -4.89 -9.55 -10.42
N GLU A 33 -4.85 -9.82 -9.13
CA GLU A 33 -4.29 -8.89 -8.14
C GLU A 33 -2.77 -8.69 -8.30
N VAL A 34 -2.02 -9.75 -8.61
CA VAL A 34 -0.58 -9.58 -8.90
C VAL A 34 -0.37 -8.76 -10.17
N SER A 35 -1.21 -8.95 -11.20
CA SER A 35 -1.17 -8.12 -12.41
C SER A 35 -1.41 -6.65 -12.09
N GLU A 36 -2.41 -6.36 -11.26
CA GLU A 36 -2.71 -5.01 -10.81
C GLU A 36 -1.56 -4.38 -10.00
N ALA A 37 -0.92 -5.15 -9.13
CA ALA A 37 0.26 -4.68 -8.39
C ALA A 37 1.42 -4.29 -9.32
N VAL A 38 1.69 -5.10 -10.35
CA VAL A 38 2.69 -4.82 -11.39
C VAL A 38 2.32 -3.56 -12.17
N ASP A 39 1.05 -3.41 -12.53
CA ASP A 39 0.55 -2.25 -13.28
C ASP A 39 0.64 -0.98 -12.44
N TYR A 40 0.30 -1.00 -11.16
CA TYR A 40 0.51 0.15 -10.26
C TYR A 40 1.99 0.56 -10.20
N ALA A 41 2.90 -0.42 -10.07
CA ALA A 41 4.34 -0.13 -10.02
C ALA A 41 4.83 0.56 -11.30
N ARG A 42 4.34 0.17 -12.46
CA ARG A 42 4.65 0.78 -13.76
C ARG A 42 3.96 2.12 -13.96
N PHE A 43 2.67 2.19 -13.61
CA PHE A 43 1.82 3.37 -13.80
C PHE A 43 2.32 4.57 -13.02
N TYR A 44 2.46 4.45 -11.69
CA TYR A 44 2.90 5.58 -10.86
C TYR A 44 4.33 6.01 -11.17
N THR A 45 5.21 5.07 -11.51
CA THR A 45 6.58 5.40 -11.95
C THR A 45 6.56 6.20 -13.26
N THR A 46 5.72 5.78 -14.21
CA THR A 46 5.59 6.48 -15.51
C THR A 46 4.93 7.84 -15.35
N ALA A 47 3.87 7.92 -14.53
CA ALA A 47 3.18 9.17 -14.24
C ALA A 47 4.14 10.19 -13.62
N MET A 48 4.93 9.76 -12.64
CA MET A 48 5.91 10.64 -11.97
C MET A 48 6.99 11.14 -12.91
N LYS A 49 7.50 10.28 -13.81
CA LYS A 49 8.43 10.73 -14.86
C LYS A 49 7.82 11.81 -15.76
N LYS A 50 6.54 11.67 -16.12
CA LYS A 50 5.84 12.69 -16.91
C LYS A 50 5.69 14.00 -16.15
N PHE A 51 5.35 13.96 -14.87
CA PHE A 51 5.27 15.17 -14.03
C PHE A 51 6.64 15.83 -13.88
N ALA A 52 7.70 15.06 -13.63
CA ALA A 52 9.07 15.57 -13.50
C ALA A 52 9.64 16.18 -14.78
N ALA A 53 9.03 15.90 -15.94
CA ALA A 53 9.43 16.47 -17.22
C ALA A 53 8.70 17.78 -17.58
N LEU A 54 7.83 18.30 -16.70
CA LEU A 54 7.13 19.56 -16.90
C LEU A 54 7.99 20.71 -16.35
N ASP A 55 8.28 21.68 -17.20
CA ASP A 55 9.22 22.80 -16.89
C ASP A 55 8.71 23.73 -15.78
N ASP A 56 7.38 23.88 -15.66
CA ASP A 56 6.76 24.84 -14.74
C ASP A 56 6.32 24.21 -13.40
N ILE A 57 6.71 22.97 -13.12
CA ILE A 57 6.30 22.24 -11.91
C ILE A 57 7.51 21.85 -11.07
N GLU A 58 7.54 22.32 -9.83
CA GLU A 58 8.47 21.86 -8.81
C GLU A 58 7.84 20.76 -7.98
N ILE A 59 8.40 19.54 -8.03
CA ILE A 59 7.95 18.41 -7.24
C ILE A 59 8.74 18.36 -5.94
N LYS A 60 8.01 18.44 -4.81
CA LYS A 60 8.62 18.35 -3.47
C LYS A 60 8.06 17.14 -2.71
N PRO A 61 8.94 16.24 -2.22
CA PRO A 61 8.51 15.17 -1.32
C PRO A 61 7.83 15.74 -0.07
N LYS A 62 6.78 15.07 0.39
CA LYS A 62 6.10 15.44 1.65
C LYS A 62 6.88 14.96 2.89
N GLY A 63 7.64 13.88 2.75
CA GLY A 63 8.35 13.22 3.84
C GLY A 63 7.92 11.78 4.03
N THR A 64 7.56 11.36 5.24
CA THR A 64 7.14 9.99 5.53
C THR A 64 5.66 9.80 5.28
N ILE A 65 5.31 8.82 4.44
CA ILE A 65 3.94 8.40 4.13
C ILE A 65 3.63 7.11 4.90
N LEU A 66 2.51 7.08 5.61
CA LEU A 66 2.00 5.86 6.24
C LEU A 66 0.94 5.22 5.35
N VAL A 67 1.20 4.00 4.88
CA VAL A 67 0.24 3.19 4.11
C VAL A 67 -0.38 2.15 5.04
N ILE A 68 -1.70 2.18 5.18
CA ILE A 68 -2.48 1.23 5.99
C ILE A 68 -3.36 0.45 5.02
N SER A 69 -3.11 -0.85 4.88
CA SER A 69 -3.75 -1.66 3.84
C SER A 69 -4.65 -2.78 4.41
N PRO A 70 -5.68 -3.20 3.65
CA PRO A 70 -6.63 -4.21 4.06
C PRO A 70 -6.06 -5.62 3.88
N TRP A 71 -6.89 -6.62 4.22
CA TRP A 71 -6.54 -8.03 4.06
C TRP A 71 -7.08 -8.65 2.76
N ASN A 72 -8.16 -8.10 2.19
CA ASN A 72 -8.86 -8.66 1.03
C ASN A 72 -8.17 -8.39 -0.31
N PHE A 73 -7.37 -7.32 -0.39
CA PHE A 73 -6.42 -7.05 -1.48
C PHE A 73 -5.03 -6.84 -0.89
N PRO A 74 -4.39 -7.93 -0.42
CA PRO A 74 -3.18 -7.85 0.40
C PRO A 74 -1.91 -7.52 -0.39
N CYS A 75 -1.95 -7.53 -1.70
CA CYS A 75 -0.81 -7.25 -2.60
C CYS A 75 -1.00 -5.93 -3.37
N ALA A 76 -2.04 -5.80 -4.19
CA ALA A 76 -2.18 -4.65 -5.11
C ALA A 76 -2.34 -3.32 -4.38
N ILE A 77 -3.25 -3.24 -3.41
CA ILE A 77 -3.52 -1.99 -2.69
C ILE A 77 -2.29 -1.47 -1.95
N PRO A 78 -1.59 -2.27 -1.12
CA PRO A 78 -0.37 -1.77 -0.48
C PRO A 78 0.74 -1.43 -1.48
N VAL A 79 0.93 -2.20 -2.54
CA VAL A 79 1.92 -1.90 -3.60
C VAL A 79 1.60 -0.55 -4.26
N GLY A 80 0.34 -0.29 -4.60
CA GLY A 80 -0.11 0.99 -5.15
C GLY A 80 0.27 2.17 -4.25
N GLY A 81 -0.05 2.09 -2.95
CA GLY A 81 0.29 3.12 -1.97
C GLY A 81 1.80 3.32 -1.80
N ILE A 82 2.56 2.21 -1.75
CA ILE A 82 4.03 2.24 -1.65
C ILE A 82 4.64 2.94 -2.86
N VAL A 83 4.26 2.52 -4.07
CA VAL A 83 4.87 3.06 -5.29
C VAL A 83 4.48 4.52 -5.50
N ALA A 84 3.25 4.91 -5.21
CA ALA A 84 2.83 6.31 -5.26
C ALA A 84 3.67 7.18 -4.31
N GLY A 85 3.91 6.70 -3.08
CA GLY A 85 4.76 7.38 -2.10
C GLY A 85 6.22 7.48 -2.54
N LEU A 86 6.84 6.35 -2.89
CA LEU A 86 8.26 6.28 -3.26
C LEU A 86 8.57 7.02 -4.57
N ALA A 87 7.71 6.89 -5.59
CA ALA A 87 7.87 7.61 -6.85
C ALA A 87 7.84 9.14 -6.66
N GLY A 88 7.05 9.62 -5.69
CA GLY A 88 7.01 11.02 -5.29
C GLY A 88 8.21 11.47 -4.43
N GLY A 89 9.25 10.62 -4.26
CA GLY A 89 10.45 10.93 -3.49
C GLY A 89 10.27 10.86 -1.96
N ASN A 90 9.18 10.27 -1.49
CA ASN A 90 8.90 10.10 -0.06
C ASN A 90 9.50 8.80 0.49
N THR A 91 9.59 8.70 1.81
CA THR A 91 9.75 7.42 2.50
C THR A 91 8.38 6.84 2.85
N VAL A 92 8.28 5.52 2.91
CA VAL A 92 7.02 4.83 3.17
C VAL A 92 7.15 3.87 4.34
N ILE A 93 6.20 3.95 5.27
CA ILE A 93 5.96 2.95 6.29
C ILE A 93 4.69 2.20 5.90
N LEU A 94 4.80 0.91 5.63
CA LEU A 94 3.65 0.04 5.39
C LEU A 94 3.20 -0.64 6.67
N LYS A 95 1.94 -0.47 7.01
CA LYS A 95 1.23 -1.26 8.03
C LYS A 95 0.16 -2.12 7.35
N PRO A 96 0.45 -3.38 7.02
CA PRO A 96 -0.55 -4.30 6.45
C PRO A 96 -1.54 -4.77 7.51
N ALA A 97 -2.68 -5.33 7.08
CA ALA A 97 -3.48 -6.15 7.96
C ALA A 97 -2.64 -7.32 8.50
N THR A 98 -2.81 -7.68 9.77
CA THR A 98 -1.95 -8.67 10.43
C THR A 98 -1.94 -10.03 9.71
N VAL A 99 -3.10 -10.48 9.24
CA VAL A 99 -3.20 -11.73 8.48
C VAL A 99 -2.47 -11.69 7.14
N ALA A 100 -2.33 -10.50 6.53
CA ALA A 100 -1.64 -10.28 5.26
C ALA A 100 -0.14 -9.98 5.42
N ALA A 101 0.40 -10.00 6.63
CA ALA A 101 1.81 -9.71 6.88
C ALA A 101 2.79 -10.58 6.07
N PRO A 102 2.56 -11.89 5.85
CA PRO A 102 3.44 -12.70 5.00
C PRO A 102 3.50 -12.19 3.56
N VAL A 103 2.36 -11.83 2.96
CA VAL A 103 2.29 -11.26 1.60
C VAL A 103 3.06 -9.94 1.54
N ALA A 104 2.83 -9.08 2.55
CA ALA A 104 3.50 -7.79 2.66
C ALA A 104 5.02 -7.93 2.74
N TRP A 105 5.51 -8.90 3.49
CA TRP A 105 6.94 -9.18 3.59
C TRP A 105 7.53 -9.63 2.26
N MET A 106 6.83 -10.50 1.51
CA MET A 106 7.29 -11.01 0.22
C MET A 106 7.46 -9.87 -0.79
N PHE A 107 6.46 -9.04 -1.00
CA PHE A 107 6.61 -7.95 -1.97
C PHE A 107 7.56 -6.85 -1.47
N ALA A 108 7.62 -6.57 -0.17
CA ALA A 108 8.61 -5.62 0.36
C ALA A 108 10.04 -6.09 0.09
N LYS A 109 10.29 -7.41 0.23
CA LYS A 109 11.57 -8.01 -0.14
C LYS A 109 11.87 -7.79 -1.64
N ALA A 110 10.90 -7.96 -2.54
CA ALA A 110 11.06 -7.68 -3.95
C ALA A 110 11.46 -6.22 -4.23
N PHE A 111 10.90 -5.25 -3.50
CA PHE A 111 11.31 -3.85 -3.58
C PHE A 111 12.75 -3.64 -3.10
N TRP A 112 13.15 -4.24 -1.99
CA TRP A 112 14.51 -4.12 -1.46
C TRP A 112 15.53 -4.78 -2.39
N ASP A 113 15.23 -5.97 -2.91
CA ASP A 113 16.08 -6.68 -3.87
C ASP A 113 16.20 -5.92 -5.21
N ALA A 114 15.19 -5.15 -5.58
CA ALA A 114 15.21 -4.22 -6.72
C ALA A 114 15.95 -2.90 -6.43
N GLY A 115 16.60 -2.77 -5.28
CA GLY A 115 17.43 -1.63 -4.91
C GLY A 115 16.72 -0.50 -4.17
N VAL A 116 15.48 -0.69 -3.70
CA VAL A 116 14.84 0.27 -2.78
C VAL A 116 15.52 0.17 -1.42
N PRO A 117 16.06 1.27 -0.87
CA PRO A 117 16.66 1.25 0.46
C PRO A 117 15.66 0.83 1.53
N LYS A 118 16.09 0.02 2.50
CA LYS A 118 15.22 -0.42 3.60
C LYS A 118 14.73 0.75 4.45
N GLU A 119 15.50 1.82 4.50
CA GLU A 119 15.15 3.07 5.17
C GLU A 119 14.02 3.83 4.44
N ALA A 120 13.93 3.64 3.11
CA ALA A 120 12.90 4.26 2.30
C ALA A 120 11.58 3.49 2.31
N LEU A 121 11.61 2.17 2.51
CA LEU A 121 10.44 1.32 2.66
C LEU A 121 10.57 0.44 3.89
N GLN A 122 9.73 0.68 4.88
CA GLN A 122 9.66 -0.09 6.12
C GLN A 122 8.31 -0.78 6.26
N VAL A 123 8.30 -2.00 6.81
CA VAL A 123 7.09 -2.77 7.10
C VAL A 123 6.94 -2.89 8.61
N ILE A 124 5.79 -2.49 9.13
CA ILE A 124 5.47 -2.57 10.56
C ILE A 124 4.23 -3.45 10.75
N ILE A 125 4.38 -4.49 11.56
CA ILE A 125 3.25 -5.32 12.01
C ILE A 125 2.91 -4.88 13.43
N THR A 126 1.71 -4.36 13.63
CA THR A 126 1.33 -3.77 14.91
C THR A 126 -0.16 -3.92 15.21
N ASN A 127 -0.51 -3.77 16.49
CA ASN A 127 -1.88 -3.73 16.98
C ASN A 127 -2.51 -2.32 16.85
N ARG A 128 -3.77 -2.21 17.28
CA ARG A 128 -4.51 -0.93 17.19
C ARG A 128 -3.93 0.19 18.06
N GLU A 129 -3.34 -0.15 19.19
CA GLU A 129 -2.78 0.85 20.13
C GLU A 129 -1.53 1.49 19.55
N ALA A 130 -0.59 0.68 19.05
CA ALA A 130 0.60 1.20 18.41
C ALA A 130 0.28 1.92 17.08
N LEU A 131 -0.79 1.51 16.37
CA LEU A 131 -1.27 2.24 15.20
C LEU A 131 -1.69 3.69 15.55
N LYS A 132 -2.32 3.91 16.72
CA LYS A 132 -2.65 5.28 17.17
C LYS A 132 -1.40 6.14 17.32
N VAL A 133 -0.33 5.58 17.87
CA VAL A 133 0.95 6.28 17.98
C VAL A 133 1.51 6.67 16.62
N LEU A 134 1.48 5.74 15.65
CA LEU A 134 1.93 6.01 14.29
C LEU A 134 1.09 7.10 13.61
N THR A 135 -0.23 7.00 13.67
CA THR A 135 -1.13 7.94 12.99
C THR A 135 -1.10 9.35 13.56
N THR A 136 -0.62 9.52 14.79
CA THR A 136 -0.46 10.83 15.44
C THR A 136 0.99 11.33 15.48
N ALA A 137 1.94 10.53 14.98
CA ALA A 137 3.36 10.90 15.00
C ALA A 137 3.64 12.10 14.07
N PRO A 138 4.32 13.16 14.55
CA PRO A 138 4.63 14.35 13.74
C PRO A 138 5.50 14.06 12.50
N ALA A 139 6.23 12.93 12.51
CA ALA A 139 7.02 12.47 11.38
C ALA A 139 6.16 12.03 10.18
N ILE A 140 4.93 11.55 10.42
CA ILE A 140 4.01 11.15 9.36
C ILE A 140 3.42 12.41 8.70
N LYS A 141 3.62 12.54 7.40
CA LYS A 141 3.18 13.71 6.62
C LYS A 141 1.97 13.46 5.75
N HIS A 142 1.63 12.21 5.52
CA HIS A 142 0.43 11.81 4.81
C HIS A 142 0.06 10.38 5.20
N ILE A 143 -1.23 10.08 5.24
CA ILE A 143 -1.73 8.73 5.50
C ILE A 143 -2.56 8.29 4.29
N ILE A 144 -2.25 7.10 3.77
CA ILE A 144 -3.05 6.41 2.75
C ILE A 144 -3.69 5.21 3.44
N LEU A 145 -5.01 5.19 3.51
CA LEU A 145 -5.77 4.14 4.18
C LEU A 145 -6.75 3.49 3.22
N THR A 146 -6.70 2.17 3.13
CA THR A 146 -7.82 1.38 2.62
C THR A 146 -8.30 0.44 3.71
N GLY A 147 -9.58 0.55 4.10
CA GLY A 147 -10.11 -0.23 5.22
C GLY A 147 -11.48 0.20 5.70
N GLY A 148 -11.77 -0.02 7.00
CA GLY A 148 -13.06 0.31 7.59
C GLY A 148 -13.26 1.81 7.78
N THR A 149 -14.50 2.28 7.56
CA THR A 149 -14.90 3.68 7.75
C THR A 149 -14.60 4.19 9.17
N ASP A 150 -14.86 3.38 10.19
CA ASP A 150 -14.56 3.73 11.58
C ASP A 150 -13.06 4.00 11.80
N THR A 151 -12.19 3.24 11.12
CA THR A 151 -10.75 3.46 11.19
C THR A 151 -10.37 4.82 10.62
N ALA A 152 -10.90 5.18 9.44
CA ALA A 152 -10.66 6.48 8.83
C ALA A 152 -11.16 7.63 9.72
N GLN A 153 -12.37 7.51 10.26
CA GLN A 153 -12.94 8.51 11.15
C GLN A 153 -12.12 8.69 12.44
N ASN A 154 -11.67 7.58 13.03
CA ASN A 154 -10.84 7.63 14.23
C ASN A 154 -9.49 8.29 13.98
N ILE A 155 -8.85 8.01 12.83
CA ILE A 155 -7.61 8.67 12.42
C ILE A 155 -7.84 10.17 12.21
N ALA A 156 -8.87 10.55 11.45
CA ALA A 156 -9.20 11.95 11.18
C ALA A 156 -9.50 12.75 12.46
N ARG A 157 -10.20 12.13 13.44
CA ARG A 157 -10.46 12.78 14.74
C ARG A 157 -9.20 12.90 15.60
N ALA A 158 -8.33 11.87 15.59
CA ALA A 158 -7.12 11.86 16.41
C ALA A 158 -6.02 12.79 15.85
N ASN A 159 -5.98 12.96 14.54
CA ASN A 159 -4.98 13.79 13.85
C ASN A 159 -5.60 14.53 12.66
N PRO A 160 -6.32 15.63 12.92
CA PRO A 160 -6.99 16.40 11.86
C PRO A 160 -6.03 17.20 10.98
N VAL A 161 -4.75 17.28 11.36
CA VAL A 161 -3.75 18.10 10.65
C VAL A 161 -3.04 17.30 9.56
N THR A 162 -2.81 16.01 9.76
CA THR A 162 -2.15 15.17 8.78
C THR A 162 -3.12 14.79 7.65
N PRO A 163 -2.81 15.09 6.38
CA PRO A 163 -3.66 14.72 5.26
C PRO A 163 -3.92 13.21 5.21
N LEU A 164 -5.19 12.85 5.05
CA LEU A 164 -5.65 11.46 4.96
C LEU A 164 -6.33 11.22 3.61
N SER A 165 -5.77 10.32 2.81
CA SER A 165 -6.43 9.73 1.64
C SER A 165 -7.02 8.39 2.07
N ALA A 166 -8.35 8.28 2.07
CA ALA A 166 -9.02 7.10 2.61
C ALA A 166 -10.03 6.52 1.61
N GLU A 167 -9.86 5.24 1.31
CA GLU A 167 -10.81 4.41 0.59
C GLU A 167 -11.53 3.52 1.59
N THR A 168 -12.82 3.77 1.83
CA THR A 168 -13.56 3.08 2.89
C THR A 168 -14.99 2.75 2.50
N GLY A 169 -15.51 1.69 3.12
CA GLY A 169 -16.90 1.29 3.01
C GLY A 169 -17.28 0.71 1.66
N GLY A 170 -18.58 0.53 1.49
CA GLY A 170 -19.21 0.04 0.26
C GLY A 170 -20.72 0.19 0.38
N LYS A 171 -21.41 0.24 -0.77
CA LYS A 171 -22.87 0.34 -0.86
C LYS A 171 -23.48 -0.93 -1.47
N ASN A 172 -22.72 -2.00 -1.53
CA ASN A 172 -23.17 -3.27 -2.07
C ASN A 172 -24.33 -3.84 -1.23
N VAL A 173 -25.32 -4.37 -1.91
CA VAL A 173 -26.51 -4.97 -1.29
C VAL A 173 -26.45 -6.47 -1.45
N ILE A 174 -26.69 -7.21 -0.36
CA ILE A 174 -26.89 -8.66 -0.37
C ILE A 174 -28.38 -8.90 -0.12
N ILE A 175 -29.04 -9.56 -1.05
CA ILE A 175 -30.46 -9.97 -0.93
C ILE A 175 -30.48 -11.44 -0.60
N LEU A 176 -30.96 -11.78 0.60
CA LEU A 176 -31.22 -13.16 1.00
C LEU A 176 -32.68 -13.48 0.67
N THR A 177 -32.89 -14.50 -0.16
CA THR A 177 -34.22 -15.06 -0.43
C THR A 177 -34.42 -16.30 0.44
N ALA A 178 -35.67 -16.52 0.85
CA ALA A 178 -36.06 -17.73 1.61
C ALA A 178 -35.95 -18.98 0.73
#